data_a51ed8c9897e0dbe9848f1491a77dddb
#
_entry.id   a51ed8c9897e0dbe9848f1491a77dddb
#
_cell.length_a   1.000
_cell.length_b   1.000
_cell.length_c   1.000
_cell.angle_alpha   90.00
_cell.angle_beta   90.00
_cell.angle_gamma   90.00
#
_symmetry.space_group_name_H-M   'P 1'
#
loop_
_entity.id
_entity.type
_entity.pdbx_description
1 polymer ?
#
loop_
_entity_poly.entity_id
_entity_poly.type
_entity_poly.pdbx_seq_one_letter_code
_entity_poly.pdbx_strand_id
1 'polypeptide(L)'
;VSDVLRTAGSAGRKGGEPKWIDVPKGTVRTNQPTSTCFGSVDPAFASGDPFFWLNPENGGLIARNIARGLGELRPSSRAMFMANAEAFQRALAKDIQRWKTALKPLHGVKVFTAQCGWQNFSSMGGPQFLVCKGTPGELPSPQTLLLHIKQMKADFILVDPNTPAEYADAFREYS
;
A
#
# COMPACT_ATOMS: atom_id res chain seq x y z
N VAL A 1 -3.56 16.24 -0.47
CA VAL A 1 -3.36 15.60 0.87
C VAL A 1 -3.14 16.67 1.93
N SER A 2 -2.28 17.68 1.69
CA SER A 2 -2.02 18.78 2.65
C SER A 2 -3.27 19.58 3.02
N ASP A 3 -4.21 19.83 2.10
CA ASP A 3 -5.39 20.63 2.36
C ASP A 3 -6.48 19.88 3.12
N VAL A 4 -6.66 18.58 2.87
CA VAL A 4 -7.59 17.72 3.63
C VAL A 4 -7.13 17.60 5.08
N LEU A 5 -5.83 17.45 5.29
CA LEU A 5 -5.24 17.32 6.62
C LEU A 5 -5.28 18.65 7.40
N ARG A 6 -5.13 19.78 6.72
CA ARG A 6 -5.26 21.12 7.32
C ARG A 6 -6.70 21.40 7.74
N THR A 7 -7.69 20.94 6.98
CA THR A 7 -9.12 21.10 7.29
C THR A 7 -9.57 20.19 8.44
N ALA A 8 -9.07 18.96 8.49
CA ALA A 8 -9.37 18.01 9.57
C ALA A 8 -8.75 18.40 10.92
N GLY A 9 -7.64 19.16 10.91
CA GLY A 9 -6.97 19.63 12.12
C GLY A 9 -7.63 20.80 12.83
N SER A 10 -8.54 21.56 12.15
CA SER A 10 -9.13 22.76 12.70
C SER A 10 -10.44 22.56 13.48
N ALA A 11 -11.07 21.42 13.35
CA ALA A 11 -12.33 21.14 14.03
C ALA A 11 -12.10 20.67 15.49
N GLY A 12 -12.03 21.63 16.42
CA GLY A 12 -12.29 21.36 17.82
C GLY A 12 -11.17 21.48 18.84
N ARG A 13 -10.04 22.15 18.52
CA ARG A 13 -9.03 22.43 19.54
C ARG A 13 -8.82 23.94 19.75
N LYS A 14 -9.16 24.39 20.96
CA LYS A 14 -8.67 25.68 21.46
C LYS A 14 -7.18 25.51 21.79
N GLY A 15 -6.30 26.19 21.01
CA GLY A 15 -4.92 26.45 21.37
C GLY A 15 -3.92 25.31 21.12
N GLY A 16 -3.64 24.95 19.87
CA GLY A 16 -2.50 24.09 19.51
C GLY A 16 -2.55 23.60 18.08
N GLU A 17 -1.39 23.55 17.43
CA GLU A 17 -1.20 22.90 16.13
C GLU A 17 -1.70 21.46 16.17
N PRO A 18 -2.30 20.92 15.08
CA PRO A 18 -2.67 19.51 15.02
C PRO A 18 -1.42 18.63 15.18
N LYS A 19 -1.43 17.75 16.18
CA LYS A 19 -0.32 16.84 16.43
C LYS A 19 -0.34 15.72 15.38
N TRP A 20 0.63 15.71 14.51
CA TRP A 20 0.83 14.67 13.51
C TRP A 20 1.45 13.43 14.15
N ILE A 21 0.94 12.26 13.79
CA ILE A 21 1.58 10.99 14.11
C ILE A 21 2.24 10.49 12.83
N ASP A 22 3.57 10.41 12.84
CA ASP A 22 4.34 9.83 11.74
C ASP A 22 4.19 8.30 11.77
N VAL A 23 3.07 7.82 11.23
CA VAL A 23 2.69 6.41 11.22
C VAL A 23 3.70 5.54 10.45
N PRO A 24 4.20 5.96 9.27
CA PRO A 24 5.16 5.19 8.50
C PRO A 24 6.58 5.16 9.06
N LYS A 25 6.89 5.86 10.12
CA LYS A 25 8.25 5.95 10.67
C LYS A 25 8.86 4.57 10.93
N GLY A 26 9.99 4.29 10.26
CA GLY A 26 10.74 3.06 10.38
C GLY A 26 10.12 1.84 9.67
N THR A 27 9.02 2.01 8.92
CA THR A 27 8.46 0.92 8.11
C THR A 27 9.36 0.62 6.91
N VAL A 28 9.37 -0.65 6.50
CA VAL A 28 9.98 -1.05 5.24
C VAL A 28 9.07 -0.58 4.10
N ARG A 29 9.63 0.17 3.18
CA ARG A 29 8.93 0.63 1.98
C ARG A 29 9.65 0.08 0.76
N THR A 30 8.91 -0.37 -0.23
CA THR A 30 9.48 -0.66 -1.54
C THR A 30 10.04 0.61 -2.15
N ASN A 31 11.04 0.47 -3.01
CA ASN A 31 11.53 1.59 -3.79
C ASN A 31 10.36 2.24 -4.54
N GLN A 32 10.40 3.56 -4.65
CA GLN A 32 9.35 4.32 -5.31
C GLN A 32 9.03 3.73 -6.67
N PRO A 33 7.76 3.52 -7.00
CA PRO A 33 7.40 3.33 -8.39
C PRO A 33 7.79 4.60 -9.15
N THR A 34 8.73 4.47 -10.06
CA THR A 34 9.16 5.59 -10.91
C THR A 34 8.07 6.01 -11.89
N SER A 35 7.02 5.20 -12.00
CA SER A 35 5.85 5.46 -12.85
C SER A 35 4.72 4.51 -12.48
N THR A 36 3.48 4.94 -12.68
CA THR A 36 2.28 4.11 -12.61
C THR A 36 1.67 4.01 -14.00
N CYS A 37 1.00 2.89 -14.33
CA CYS A 37 0.27 2.78 -15.59
C CYS A 37 -0.92 3.75 -15.66
N PHE A 38 -1.44 4.16 -14.51
CA PHE A 38 -2.62 5.00 -14.39
C PHE A 38 -2.28 6.24 -13.55
N GLY A 39 -1.91 7.33 -14.22
CA GLY A 39 -1.76 8.64 -13.62
C GLY A 39 -0.32 9.11 -13.36
N SER A 40 -0.20 10.38 -13.00
CA SER A 40 1.05 11.02 -12.60
C SER A 40 1.52 10.48 -11.25
N VAL A 41 2.83 10.40 -11.08
CA VAL A 41 3.40 10.16 -9.74
C VAL A 41 3.04 11.37 -8.87
N ASP A 42 2.17 11.16 -7.88
CA ASP A 42 1.86 12.19 -6.89
C ASP A 42 3.17 12.60 -6.18
N PRO A 43 3.47 13.90 -6.04
CA PRO A 43 4.60 14.37 -5.24
C PRO A 43 4.64 13.79 -3.81
N ALA A 44 3.51 13.32 -3.28
CA ALA A 44 3.46 12.57 -2.01
C ALA A 44 4.31 11.29 -2.03
N PHE A 45 4.61 10.73 -3.20
CA PHE A 45 5.53 9.60 -3.37
C PHE A 45 7.01 9.98 -3.22
N ALA A 46 7.35 11.27 -3.18
CA ALA A 46 8.73 11.73 -3.03
C ALA A 46 9.42 11.20 -1.75
N SER A 47 8.66 10.84 -0.73
CA SER A 47 9.15 10.26 0.54
C SER A 47 9.04 8.72 0.62
N GLY A 48 8.76 8.03 -0.47
CA GLY A 48 8.61 6.57 -0.56
C GLY A 48 7.17 6.14 -0.89
N ASP A 49 6.99 4.85 -1.19
CA ASP A 49 5.70 4.29 -1.53
C ASP A 49 4.67 4.53 -0.41
N PRO A 50 3.57 5.26 -0.68
CA PRO A 50 2.55 5.53 0.33
C PRO A 50 1.77 4.28 0.74
N PHE A 51 1.80 3.20 -0.04
CA PHE A 51 1.09 1.95 0.24
C PHE A 51 1.86 0.99 1.15
N PHE A 52 2.74 1.52 2.01
CA PHE A 52 3.56 0.74 2.95
C PHE A 52 2.75 -0.18 3.87
N TRP A 53 1.47 0.12 4.10
CA TRP A 53 0.56 -0.72 4.90
C TRP A 53 0.15 -2.02 4.20
N LEU A 54 0.32 -2.12 2.86
CA LEU A 54 0.11 -3.37 2.12
C LEU A 54 1.21 -4.40 2.40
N ASN A 55 2.32 -4.00 3.05
CA ASN A 55 3.22 -4.95 3.67
C ASN A 55 2.72 -5.28 5.08
N PRO A 56 2.15 -6.49 5.32
CA PRO A 56 1.62 -6.84 6.63
C PRO A 56 2.66 -6.82 7.74
N GLU A 57 3.95 -7.01 7.41
CA GLU A 57 5.05 -6.97 8.39
C GLU A 57 5.24 -5.56 8.99
N ASN A 58 4.81 -4.52 8.28
CA ASN A 58 4.78 -3.16 8.80
C ASN A 58 3.68 -2.92 9.85
N GLY A 59 2.63 -3.75 9.86
CA GLY A 59 1.43 -3.52 10.67
C GLY A 59 1.71 -3.37 12.17
N GLY A 60 2.62 -4.17 12.70
CA GLY A 60 3.01 -4.08 14.12
C GLY A 60 3.71 -2.76 14.48
N LEU A 61 4.57 -2.27 13.58
CA LEU A 61 5.25 -0.98 13.77
C LEU A 61 4.30 0.20 13.62
N ILE A 62 3.39 0.13 12.64
CA ILE A 62 2.32 1.11 12.43
C ILE A 62 1.47 1.24 13.70
N ALA A 63 0.99 0.12 14.25
CA ALA A 63 0.20 0.12 15.47
C ALA A 63 0.96 0.73 16.66
N ARG A 64 2.24 0.43 16.80
CA ARG A 64 3.10 0.98 17.85
C ARG A 64 3.31 2.49 17.68
N ASN A 65 3.52 2.99 16.46
CA ASN A 65 3.66 4.42 16.19
C ASN A 65 2.37 5.18 16.53
N ILE A 66 1.20 4.62 16.17
CA ILE A 66 -0.11 5.17 16.54
C ILE A 66 -0.26 5.19 18.07
N ALA A 67 0.00 4.07 18.75
CA ALA A 67 -0.13 3.97 20.22
C ALA A 67 0.77 4.96 20.95
N ARG A 68 1.99 5.17 20.45
CA ARG A 68 2.93 6.15 20.99
C ARG A 68 2.40 7.58 20.84
N GLY A 69 1.92 7.95 19.65
CA GLY A 69 1.35 9.27 19.39
C GLY A 69 0.08 9.52 20.23
N LEU A 70 -0.80 8.53 20.35
CA LEU A 70 -1.98 8.63 21.21
C LEU A 70 -1.61 8.75 22.70
N GLY A 71 -0.55 8.04 23.14
CA GLY A 71 0.00 8.13 24.49
C GLY A 71 0.60 9.49 24.84
N GLU A 72 1.09 10.24 23.84
CA GLU A 72 1.50 11.63 24.02
C GLU A 72 0.33 12.60 24.14
N LEU A 73 -0.78 12.31 23.46
CA LEU A 73 -2.02 13.08 23.52
C LEU A 73 -2.78 12.82 24.80
N ARG A 74 -2.74 11.59 25.32
CA ARG A 74 -3.41 11.15 26.57
C ARG A 74 -2.46 10.32 27.43
N PRO A 75 -1.58 10.96 28.20
CA PRO A 75 -0.57 10.25 29.01
C PRO A 75 -1.15 9.24 29.99
N SER A 76 -2.31 9.53 30.57
CA SER A 76 -3.00 8.62 31.50
C SER A 76 -3.45 7.29 30.86
N SER A 77 -3.63 7.26 29.53
CA SER A 77 -4.04 6.05 28.80
C SER A 77 -2.89 5.40 28.02
N ARG A 78 -1.67 5.91 28.16
CA ARG A 78 -0.50 5.44 27.38
C ARG A 78 -0.27 3.93 27.52
N ALA A 79 -0.33 3.42 28.76
CA ALA A 79 -0.13 1.99 29.02
C ALA A 79 -1.17 1.12 28.27
N MET A 80 -2.43 1.54 28.26
CA MET A 80 -3.51 0.87 27.54
C MET A 80 -3.26 0.87 26.02
N PHE A 81 -2.89 2.02 25.43
CA PHE A 81 -2.60 2.09 24.00
C PHE A 81 -1.43 1.17 23.59
N MET A 82 -0.36 1.14 24.40
CA MET A 82 0.78 0.27 24.14
C MET A 82 0.40 -1.21 24.28
N ALA A 83 -0.35 -1.60 25.30
CA ALA A 83 -0.82 -2.97 25.49
C ALA A 83 -1.69 -3.44 24.30
N ASN A 84 -2.58 -2.56 23.79
CA ASN A 84 -3.39 -2.86 22.60
C ASN A 84 -2.54 -3.04 21.34
N ALA A 85 -1.53 -2.20 21.12
CA ALA A 85 -0.62 -2.34 19.99
C ALA A 85 0.18 -3.66 20.06
N GLU A 86 0.62 -4.07 21.24
CA GLU A 86 1.31 -5.36 21.45
C GLU A 86 0.38 -6.55 21.22
N ALA A 87 -0.87 -6.48 21.69
CA ALA A 87 -1.87 -7.51 21.45
C ALA A 87 -2.16 -7.67 19.96
N PHE A 88 -2.34 -6.55 19.24
CA PHE A 88 -2.48 -6.53 17.79
C PHE A 88 -1.27 -7.15 17.09
N GLN A 89 -0.05 -6.76 17.47
CA GLN A 89 1.18 -7.29 16.88
C GLN A 89 1.28 -8.81 17.05
N ARG A 90 0.93 -9.35 18.22
CA ARG A 90 0.92 -10.80 18.46
C ARG A 90 -0.12 -11.54 17.59
N ALA A 91 -1.31 -10.97 17.44
CA ALA A 91 -2.35 -11.54 16.57
C ALA A 91 -1.91 -11.51 15.11
N LEU A 92 -1.43 -10.36 14.63
CA LEU A 92 -0.96 -10.17 13.26
C LEU A 92 0.20 -11.13 12.91
N ALA A 93 1.12 -11.37 13.84
CA ALA A 93 2.24 -12.30 13.59
C ALA A 93 1.75 -13.72 13.27
N LYS A 94 0.68 -14.19 13.94
CA LYS A 94 0.06 -15.49 13.64
C LYS A 94 -0.59 -15.49 12.25
N ASP A 95 -1.29 -14.41 11.92
CA ASP A 95 -1.93 -14.26 10.61
C ASP A 95 -0.91 -14.19 9.47
N ILE A 96 0.20 -13.48 9.66
CA ILE A 96 1.30 -13.43 8.70
C ILE A 96 1.84 -14.84 8.41
N GLN A 97 2.05 -15.67 9.42
CA GLN A 97 2.52 -17.04 9.21
C GLN A 97 1.49 -17.89 8.45
N ARG A 98 0.21 -17.74 8.78
CA ARG A 98 -0.89 -18.41 8.07
C ARG A 98 -0.94 -17.97 6.60
N TRP A 99 -0.85 -16.67 6.32
CA TRP A 99 -0.85 -16.13 4.97
C TRP A 99 0.38 -16.56 4.17
N LYS A 100 1.57 -16.50 4.75
CA LYS A 100 2.79 -17.01 4.10
C LYS A 100 2.64 -18.49 3.70
N THR A 101 2.03 -19.29 4.54
CA THR A 101 1.78 -20.71 4.23
C THR A 101 0.75 -20.85 3.09
N ALA A 102 -0.35 -20.10 3.13
CA ALA A 102 -1.38 -20.13 2.09
C ALA A 102 -0.88 -19.63 0.73
N LEU A 103 0.07 -18.70 0.73
CA LEU A 103 0.62 -18.11 -0.49
C LEU A 103 1.75 -18.93 -1.13
N LYS A 104 2.31 -19.94 -0.43
CA LYS A 104 3.39 -20.79 -0.99
C LYS A 104 3.09 -21.39 -2.36
N PRO A 105 1.87 -21.88 -2.65
CA PRO A 105 1.55 -22.43 -3.97
C PRO A 105 1.61 -21.41 -5.10
N LEU A 106 1.54 -20.11 -4.77
CA LEU A 106 1.58 -19.00 -5.73
C LEU A 106 3.00 -18.45 -5.93
N HIS A 107 4.01 -19.08 -5.32
CA HIS A 107 5.39 -18.63 -5.49
C HIS A 107 5.81 -18.75 -6.97
N GLY A 108 6.33 -17.64 -7.51
CA GLY A 108 6.73 -17.54 -8.91
C GLY A 108 5.61 -17.19 -9.88
N VAL A 109 4.35 -17.24 -9.46
CA VAL A 109 3.22 -16.76 -10.27
C VAL A 109 3.35 -15.26 -10.47
N LYS A 110 3.24 -14.81 -11.71
CA LYS A 110 3.37 -13.40 -12.09
C LYS A 110 1.99 -12.76 -12.21
N VAL A 111 1.73 -11.77 -11.39
CA VAL A 111 0.46 -11.04 -11.38
C VAL A 111 0.70 -9.61 -11.81
N PHE A 112 0.16 -9.23 -12.95
CA PHE A 112 0.16 -7.82 -13.37
C PHE A 112 -0.87 -7.04 -12.55
N THR A 113 -0.50 -5.85 -12.13
CA THR A 113 -1.40 -4.89 -11.49
C THR A 113 -1.18 -3.50 -12.06
N ALA A 114 -2.28 -2.83 -12.35
CA ALA A 114 -2.26 -1.44 -12.81
C ALA A 114 -1.98 -0.46 -11.67
N GLN A 115 -2.28 -0.84 -10.44
CA GLN A 115 -1.99 -0.04 -9.25
C GLN A 115 -0.63 -0.40 -8.67
N CYS A 116 0.16 0.63 -8.37
CA CYS A 116 1.36 0.48 -7.54
C CYS A 116 0.94 0.20 -6.08
N GLY A 117 1.85 -0.35 -5.31
CA GLY A 117 1.60 -0.66 -3.90
C GLY A 117 1.50 -2.16 -3.61
N TRP A 118 0.91 -2.96 -4.50
CA TRP A 118 0.87 -4.42 -4.35
C TRP A 118 2.26 -5.06 -4.24
N GLN A 119 3.29 -4.40 -4.75
CA GLN A 119 4.69 -4.83 -4.59
C GLN A 119 5.10 -4.93 -3.11
N ASN A 120 4.50 -4.11 -2.23
CA ASN A 120 4.73 -4.21 -0.78
C ASN A 120 4.25 -5.55 -0.21
N PHE A 121 3.26 -6.18 -0.82
CA PHE A 121 2.77 -7.50 -0.43
C PHE A 121 3.71 -8.65 -0.83
N SER A 122 4.65 -8.40 -1.75
CA SER A 122 5.62 -9.42 -2.20
C SER A 122 6.50 -9.95 -1.07
N SER A 123 6.66 -9.20 0.03
CA SER A 123 7.36 -9.66 1.24
C SER A 123 6.75 -10.92 1.86
N MET A 124 5.49 -11.23 1.50
CA MET A 124 4.78 -12.40 1.99
C MET A 124 5.20 -13.72 1.31
N GLY A 125 6.08 -13.65 0.27
CA GLY A 125 6.63 -14.85 -0.38
C GLY A 125 5.64 -15.60 -1.28
N GLY A 126 4.62 -14.90 -1.76
CA GLY A 126 3.62 -15.41 -2.71
C GLY A 126 3.93 -15.02 -4.16
N PRO A 127 2.93 -14.49 -4.89
CA PRO A 127 3.09 -14.10 -6.29
C PRO A 127 4.05 -12.93 -6.45
N GLN A 128 4.65 -12.84 -7.62
CA GLN A 128 5.42 -11.69 -8.05
C GLN A 128 4.48 -10.66 -8.67
N PHE A 129 4.36 -9.50 -8.05
CA PHE A 129 3.56 -8.40 -8.62
C PHE A 129 4.38 -7.61 -9.64
N LEU A 130 3.86 -7.56 -10.87
CA LEU A 130 4.40 -6.81 -11.98
C LEU A 130 3.62 -5.51 -12.12
N VAL A 131 4.32 -4.41 -12.27
CA VAL A 131 3.72 -3.09 -12.49
C VAL A 131 4.24 -2.54 -13.82
N CYS A 132 3.35 -1.92 -14.58
CA CYS A 132 3.72 -1.24 -15.81
C CYS A 132 4.71 -0.09 -15.51
N LYS A 133 5.71 0.02 -16.36
CA LYS A 133 6.57 1.19 -16.39
C LYS A 133 6.07 2.09 -17.53
N GLY A 134 5.41 3.19 -17.20
CA GLY A 134 4.91 4.16 -18.15
C GLY A 134 5.52 5.54 -17.95
N THR A 135 5.31 6.44 -18.90
CA THR A 135 5.64 7.85 -18.74
C THR A 135 4.65 8.47 -17.76
N PRO A 136 5.10 9.22 -16.73
CA PRO A 136 4.20 9.89 -15.82
C PRO A 136 3.20 10.78 -16.56
N GLY A 137 1.91 10.60 -16.29
CA GLY A 137 0.84 11.39 -16.89
C GLY A 137 0.28 10.87 -18.21
N GLU A 138 0.88 9.84 -18.82
CA GLU A 138 0.35 9.19 -20.04
C GLU A 138 -0.14 7.78 -19.72
N LEU A 139 -1.43 7.55 -19.97
CA LEU A 139 -1.99 6.21 -19.97
C LEU A 139 -1.72 5.57 -21.33
N PRO A 140 -1.03 4.42 -21.40
CA PRO A 140 -0.96 3.67 -22.65
C PRO A 140 -2.37 3.23 -23.07
N SER A 141 -2.64 3.11 -24.36
CA SER A 141 -3.91 2.54 -24.81
C SER A 141 -4.11 1.12 -24.21
N PRO A 142 -5.37 0.65 -24.05
CA PRO A 142 -5.60 -0.72 -23.57
C PRO A 142 -4.84 -1.79 -24.34
N GLN A 143 -4.75 -1.63 -25.66
CA GLN A 143 -4.03 -2.56 -26.55
C GLN A 143 -2.50 -2.52 -26.31
N THR A 144 -1.94 -1.33 -26.14
CA THR A 144 -0.52 -1.17 -25.81
C THR A 144 -0.22 -1.80 -24.46
N LEU A 145 -1.10 -1.60 -23.48
CA LEU A 145 -0.94 -2.17 -22.15
C LEU A 145 -0.98 -3.70 -22.18
N LEU A 146 -1.94 -4.29 -22.95
CA LEU A 146 -2.02 -5.74 -23.14
C LEU A 146 -0.73 -6.30 -23.76
N LEU A 147 -0.15 -5.59 -24.74
CA LEU A 147 1.12 -6.00 -25.33
C LEU A 147 2.24 -6.05 -24.28
N HIS A 148 2.33 -5.02 -23.43
CA HIS A 148 3.30 -4.99 -22.33
C HIS A 148 3.07 -6.14 -21.35
N ILE A 149 1.82 -6.42 -20.97
CA ILE A 149 1.47 -7.52 -20.08
C ILE A 149 1.92 -8.87 -20.65
N LYS A 150 1.69 -9.08 -21.96
CA LYS A 150 2.16 -10.28 -22.67
C LYS A 150 3.68 -10.39 -22.71
N GLN A 151 4.39 -9.28 -22.94
CA GLN A 151 5.86 -9.25 -22.91
C GLN A 151 6.42 -9.57 -21.51
N MET A 152 5.74 -9.14 -20.45
CA MET A 152 6.10 -9.46 -19.06
C MET A 152 5.79 -10.90 -18.69
N LYS A 153 5.03 -11.64 -19.52
CA LYS A 153 4.58 -13.01 -19.28
C LYS A 153 3.84 -13.10 -17.93
N ALA A 154 2.87 -12.21 -17.73
CA ALA A 154 2.00 -12.26 -16.57
C ALA A 154 1.08 -13.49 -16.68
N ASP A 155 0.93 -14.23 -15.59
CA ASP A 155 0.00 -15.36 -15.52
C ASP A 155 -1.43 -14.89 -15.22
N PHE A 156 -1.55 -13.76 -14.50
CA PHE A 156 -2.83 -13.16 -14.12
C PHE A 156 -2.77 -11.65 -14.17
N ILE A 157 -3.94 -11.03 -14.34
CA ILE A 157 -4.15 -9.58 -14.21
C ILE A 157 -5.05 -9.34 -13.01
N LEU A 158 -4.56 -8.53 -12.07
CA LEU A 158 -5.35 -8.06 -10.94
C LEU A 158 -6.04 -6.75 -11.31
N VAL A 159 -7.37 -6.81 -11.41
CA VAL A 159 -8.24 -5.68 -11.73
C VAL A 159 -8.94 -5.21 -10.46
N ASP A 160 -8.91 -3.91 -10.18
CA ASP A 160 -9.66 -3.33 -9.08
C ASP A 160 -10.93 -2.61 -9.58
N PRO A 161 -11.90 -2.32 -8.69
CA PRO A 161 -13.16 -1.69 -9.06
C PRO A 161 -13.03 -0.31 -9.72
N ASN A 162 -11.90 0.37 -9.54
CA ASN A 162 -11.66 1.69 -10.12
C ASN A 162 -10.93 1.62 -11.48
N THR A 163 -10.60 0.43 -11.96
CA THR A 163 -10.02 0.26 -13.29
C THR A 163 -11.03 0.74 -14.33
N PRO A 164 -10.67 1.68 -15.23
CA PRO A 164 -11.58 2.15 -16.25
C PRO A 164 -12.12 1.00 -17.10
N ALA A 165 -13.42 1.06 -17.48
CA ALA A 165 -14.12 -0.05 -18.15
C ALA A 165 -13.40 -0.53 -19.41
N GLU A 166 -12.88 0.40 -20.22
CA GLU A 166 -12.13 0.09 -21.46
C GLU A 166 -10.89 -0.80 -21.23
N TYR A 167 -10.21 -0.63 -20.07
CA TYR A 167 -9.09 -1.49 -19.68
C TYR A 167 -9.57 -2.82 -19.11
N ALA A 168 -10.61 -2.78 -18.29
CA ALA A 168 -11.19 -4.01 -17.72
C ALA A 168 -11.71 -4.94 -18.82
N ASP A 169 -12.33 -4.38 -19.88
CA ASP A 169 -12.82 -5.14 -21.03
C ASP A 169 -11.64 -5.74 -21.83
N ALA A 170 -10.63 -4.93 -22.13
CA ALA A 170 -9.43 -5.42 -22.80
C ALA A 170 -8.71 -6.54 -22.00
N PHE A 171 -8.70 -6.45 -20.68
CA PHE A 171 -8.07 -7.46 -19.83
C PHE A 171 -8.82 -8.79 -19.81
N ARG A 172 -10.15 -8.80 -20.03
CA ARG A 172 -10.93 -10.03 -20.17
C ARG A 172 -10.54 -10.85 -21.42
N GLU A 173 -9.98 -10.18 -22.43
CA GLU A 173 -9.49 -10.82 -23.65
C GLU A 173 -8.06 -11.40 -23.49
N TYR A 174 -7.47 -11.27 -22.33
CA TYR A 174 -6.10 -11.73 -22.07
C TYR A 174 -5.98 -13.26 -21.91
N SER A 175 -7.03 -13.99 -21.81
CA SER A 175 -7.08 -15.45 -21.59
C SER A 175 -6.47 -16.29 -22.74
#